data_cbcce2a4627e9082aeeccd63e1ad730e
#
_entry.id   cbcce2a4627e9082aeeccd63e1ad730e
#
_cell.length_a   1.000
_cell.length_b   1.000
_cell.length_c   1.000
_cell.angle_alpha   90.00
_cell.angle_beta   90.00
_cell.angle_gamma   90.00
#
_symmetry.space_group_name_H-M   'P 1'
#
loop_
_entity.id
_entity.type
_entity.pdbx_description
1 polymer ?
#
loop_
_entity_poly.entity_id
_entity_poly.type
_entity_poly.pdbx_seq_one_letter_code
_entity_poly.pdbx_strand_id
1 'polypeptide(L)'
;DYVPQETLFWRKKVWDRAGGIDRSFQFALDWDLLLRFAAVGARTVRVPYALGCFRVHPKQKTSEHIHSVGNDEMTLLRLRLHPEGIDPARIEHYARKARFWGAVCSRLAGMGIRV
;
A
#
# COMPACT_ATOMS: atom_id res chain seq x y z
N ASP A 1 -4.96 2.97 -3.90
CA ASP A 1 -4.70 1.57 -4.25
C ASP A 1 -3.81 0.93 -3.20
N TYR A 2 -4.26 -0.16 -2.63
CA TYR A 2 -3.49 -0.98 -1.71
C TYR A 2 -2.61 -1.94 -2.52
N VAL A 3 -1.34 -2.02 -2.19
CA VAL A 3 -0.43 -3.03 -2.75
C VAL A 3 -0.38 -4.19 -1.76
N PRO A 4 -0.96 -5.36 -2.10
CA PRO A 4 -0.95 -6.50 -1.19
C PRO A 4 0.48 -6.98 -0.95
N GLN A 5 0.87 -7.06 0.30
CA GLN A 5 2.21 -7.50 0.72
C GLN A 5 2.56 -8.87 0.15
N GLU A 6 1.59 -9.77 0.04
CA GLU A 6 1.73 -11.15 -0.44
C GLU A 6 2.12 -11.23 -1.91
N THR A 7 1.98 -10.14 -2.65
CA THR A 7 2.26 -10.08 -4.09
C THR A 7 3.43 -9.17 -4.44
N LEU A 8 4.15 -8.69 -3.42
CA LEU A 8 5.23 -7.76 -3.58
C LEU A 8 6.58 -8.48 -3.66
N PHE A 9 7.29 -8.28 -4.77
CA PHE A 9 8.63 -8.83 -4.98
C PHE A 9 9.61 -7.70 -5.26
N TRP A 10 10.81 -7.80 -4.73
CA TRP A 10 11.86 -6.80 -4.93
C TRP A 10 13.24 -7.44 -5.09
N ARG A 11 14.15 -6.69 -5.67
CA ARG A 11 15.56 -7.10 -5.74
C ARG A 11 16.24 -6.80 -4.41
N LYS A 12 17.11 -7.69 -3.95
CA LYS A 12 17.90 -7.53 -2.73
C LYS A 12 18.58 -6.16 -2.64
N LYS A 13 19.14 -5.67 -3.75
CA LYS A 13 19.79 -4.36 -3.83
C LYS A 13 18.87 -3.19 -3.44
N VAL A 14 17.58 -3.26 -3.76
CA VAL A 14 16.58 -2.24 -3.37
C VAL A 14 16.33 -2.32 -1.86
N TRP A 15 16.19 -3.52 -1.34
CA TRP A 15 16.05 -3.77 0.09
C TRP A 15 17.24 -3.21 0.89
N ASP A 16 18.47 -3.53 0.48
CA ASP A 16 19.68 -3.08 1.16
C ASP A 16 19.80 -1.55 1.16
N ARG A 17 19.45 -0.89 0.04
CA ARG A 17 19.44 0.57 -0.06
C ARG A 17 18.36 1.23 0.79
N ALA A 18 17.21 0.60 0.91
CA ALA A 18 16.09 1.10 1.73
C ALA A 18 16.29 0.85 3.24
N GLY A 19 17.24 0.00 3.63
CA GLY A 19 17.54 -0.30 5.03
C GLY A 19 16.62 -1.36 5.67
N GLY A 20 15.89 -2.15 4.85
CA GLY A 20 15.04 -3.24 5.35
C GLY A 20 13.77 -2.76 6.06
N ILE A 21 13.18 -3.59 6.92
CA ILE A 21 11.97 -3.27 7.69
C ILE A 21 12.29 -2.33 8.85
N ASP A 22 11.52 -1.26 9.01
CA ASP A 22 11.52 -0.44 10.22
C ASP A 22 10.64 -1.14 11.28
N ARG A 23 11.28 -1.64 12.32
CA ARG A 23 10.64 -2.40 13.40
C ARG A 23 9.85 -1.52 14.39
N SER A 24 9.92 -0.22 14.27
CA SER A 24 9.11 0.71 15.07
C SER A 24 7.63 0.68 14.68
N PHE A 25 7.33 0.27 13.45
CA PHE A 25 5.97 0.08 12.96
C PHE A 25 5.43 -1.31 13.31
N GLN A 26 4.18 -1.38 13.74
CA GLN A 26 3.47 -2.63 14.05
C GLN A 26 2.44 -2.99 12.97
N PHE A 27 1.85 -2.00 12.34
CA PHE A 27 0.78 -2.15 11.34
C PHE A 27 1.21 -1.70 9.95
N ALA A 28 1.79 -0.51 9.80
CA ALA A 28 2.09 0.13 8.52
C ALA A 28 3.51 -0.14 7.99
N LEU A 29 4.15 -1.22 8.43
CA LEU A 29 5.54 -1.55 8.09
C LEU A 29 5.78 -1.82 6.59
N ASP A 30 4.79 -2.35 5.89
CA ASP A 30 4.80 -2.59 4.45
C ASP A 30 4.67 -1.28 3.67
N TRP A 31 3.82 -0.37 4.12
CA TRP A 31 3.69 0.97 3.56
C TRP A 31 4.96 1.79 3.74
N ASP A 32 5.55 1.79 4.94
CA ASP A 32 6.83 2.45 5.18
C ASP A 32 7.91 1.93 4.25
N LEU A 33 8.01 0.60 4.09
CA LEU A 33 8.98 -0.03 3.18
C LEU A 33 8.77 0.41 1.73
N LEU A 34 7.53 0.41 1.23
CA LEU A 34 7.21 0.85 -0.12
C LEU A 34 7.59 2.31 -0.36
N LEU A 35 7.34 3.18 0.62
CA LEU A 35 7.71 4.59 0.55
C LEU A 35 9.23 4.77 0.51
N ARG A 36 9.97 3.99 1.30
CA ARG A 36 11.44 4.01 1.26
C ARG A 36 11.99 3.41 -0.04
N PHE A 37 11.34 2.40 -0.62
CA PHE A 37 11.68 1.93 -1.97
C PHE A 37 11.52 3.06 -3.01
N ALA A 38 10.43 3.82 -2.94
CA ALA A 38 10.25 4.97 -3.82
C ALA A 38 11.32 6.04 -3.58
N ALA A 39 11.64 6.35 -2.33
CA ALA A 39 12.66 7.35 -1.96
C ALA A 39 14.07 6.99 -2.47
N VAL A 40 14.42 5.70 -2.54
CA VAL A 40 15.69 5.25 -3.13
C VAL A 40 15.62 5.08 -4.66
N GLY A 41 14.56 5.55 -5.30
CA GLY A 41 14.39 5.53 -6.75
C GLY A 41 14.09 4.14 -7.33
N ALA A 42 13.44 3.26 -6.57
CA ALA A 42 13.01 1.97 -7.10
C ALA A 42 11.87 2.15 -8.12
N ARG A 43 12.03 1.53 -9.29
CA ARG A 43 10.97 1.49 -10.29
C ARG A 43 10.01 0.34 -10.00
N THR A 44 8.76 0.66 -9.70
CA THR A 44 7.69 -0.31 -9.50
C THR A 44 7.07 -0.70 -10.84
N VAL A 45 6.85 -1.98 -11.06
CA VAL A 45 6.19 -2.52 -12.25
C VAL A 45 5.07 -3.45 -11.78
N ARG A 46 3.88 -3.27 -12.34
CA ARG A 46 2.77 -4.19 -12.14
C ARG A 46 2.86 -5.33 -13.14
N VAL A 47 2.65 -6.56 -12.67
CA VAL A 47 2.50 -7.74 -13.54
C VAL A 47 1.02 -8.14 -13.61
N PRO A 48 0.49 -8.53 -14.79
CA PRO A 48 -0.94 -8.82 -15.00
C PRO A 48 -1.30 -10.27 -14.60
N TYR A 49 -0.82 -10.71 -13.44
CA TYR A 49 -1.06 -12.06 -12.92
C TYR A 49 -1.52 -12.01 -11.47
N ALA A 50 -2.38 -12.96 -11.08
CA ALA A 50 -2.70 -13.20 -9.68
C ALA A 50 -1.50 -13.92 -9.05
N LEU A 51 -0.75 -13.21 -8.19
CA LEU A 51 0.47 -13.72 -7.56
C LEU A 51 0.24 -14.25 -6.14
N GLY A 52 -0.92 -13.96 -5.56
CA GLY A 52 -1.27 -14.39 -4.21
C GLY A 52 -2.74 -14.25 -3.92
N CYS A 53 -3.18 -14.85 -2.81
CA CYS A 53 -4.53 -14.77 -2.31
C CYS A 53 -4.51 -14.22 -0.89
N PHE A 54 -5.40 -13.29 -0.61
CA PHE A 54 -5.59 -12.74 0.74
C PHE A 54 -6.78 -13.43 1.40
N ARG A 55 -6.52 -14.10 2.53
CA ARG A 55 -7.59 -14.72 3.32
C ARG A 55 -8.17 -13.71 4.29
N VAL A 56 -9.46 -13.44 4.16
CA VAL A 56 -10.19 -12.57 5.09
C VAL A 56 -10.74 -13.43 6.23
N HIS A 57 -10.48 -13.04 7.48
CA HIS A 57 -11.04 -13.68 8.67
C HIS A 57 -11.16 -12.65 9.82
N PRO A 58 -12.09 -12.87 10.80
CA PRO A 58 -12.37 -11.88 11.83
C PRO A 58 -11.19 -11.51 12.74
N LYS A 59 -10.25 -12.43 12.95
CA LYS A 59 -9.08 -12.24 13.82
C LYS A 59 -7.83 -11.69 13.09
N GLN A 60 -7.97 -11.09 11.94
CA GLN A 60 -6.82 -10.50 11.24
C GLN A 60 -6.47 -9.11 11.79
N LYS A 61 -5.19 -8.76 11.80
CA LYS A 61 -4.70 -7.46 12.30
C LYS A 61 -5.42 -6.26 11.69
N THR A 62 -5.72 -6.33 10.40
CA THR A 62 -6.44 -5.25 9.69
C THR A 62 -7.81 -4.96 10.30
N SER A 63 -8.54 -6.00 10.75
CA SER A 63 -9.85 -5.83 11.38
C SER A 63 -9.77 -5.30 12.82
N GLU A 64 -8.72 -5.68 13.56
CA GLU A 64 -8.59 -5.35 14.98
C GLU A 64 -7.88 -4.02 15.24
N HIS A 65 -6.87 -3.68 14.42
CA HIS A 65 -5.95 -2.59 14.73
C HIS A 65 -5.99 -1.41 13.77
N ILE A 66 -6.76 -1.48 12.67
CA ILE A 66 -6.79 -0.40 11.67
C ILE A 66 -7.26 0.94 12.26
N HIS A 67 -8.23 0.91 13.17
CA HIS A 67 -8.82 2.11 13.78
C HIS A 67 -8.04 2.65 15.00
N SER A 68 -7.01 1.93 15.44
CA SER A 68 -6.13 2.33 16.53
C SER A 68 -4.72 2.60 16.00
N VAL A 69 -3.80 1.67 16.24
CA VAL A 69 -2.39 1.77 15.84
C VAL A 69 -2.22 2.07 14.34
N GLY A 70 -3.07 1.48 13.48
CA GLY A 70 -2.98 1.67 12.03
C GLY A 70 -3.16 3.12 11.61
N ASN A 71 -4.16 3.82 12.13
CA ASN A 71 -4.42 5.22 11.81
C ASN A 71 -3.29 6.14 12.28
N ASP A 72 -2.75 5.89 13.47
CA ASP A 72 -1.66 6.69 14.04
C ASP A 72 -0.36 6.52 13.22
N GLU A 73 -0.01 5.28 12.88
CA GLU A 73 1.16 4.99 12.06
C GLU A 73 1.02 5.54 10.63
N MET A 74 -0.16 5.44 10.02
CA MET A 74 -0.43 6.02 8.70
C MET A 74 -0.35 7.56 8.73
N THR A 75 -0.79 8.17 9.82
CA THR A 75 -0.65 9.63 10.02
C THR A 75 0.81 10.02 10.15
N LEU A 76 1.58 9.27 10.93
CA LEU A 76 3.03 9.48 11.06
C LEU A 76 3.75 9.36 9.72
N LEU A 77 3.43 8.36 8.90
CA LEU A 77 4.01 8.20 7.56
C LEU A 77 3.66 9.37 6.64
N ARG A 78 2.42 9.86 6.68
CA ARG A 78 2.00 11.03 5.91
C ARG A 78 2.79 12.28 6.31
N LEU A 79 2.97 12.51 7.59
CA LEU A 79 3.76 13.64 8.11
C LEU A 79 5.25 13.52 7.74
N ARG A 80 5.82 12.32 7.74
CA ARG A 80 7.21 12.10 7.29
C ARG A 80 7.40 12.45 5.80
N LEU A 81 6.41 12.17 4.95
CA LEU A 81 6.47 12.46 3.51
C LEU A 81 6.12 13.90 3.17
N HIS A 82 5.21 14.48 3.92
CA HIS A 82 4.66 15.81 3.71
C HIS A 82 4.61 16.56 5.05
N PRO A 83 5.76 17.08 5.52
CA PRO A 83 5.81 17.86 6.78
C PRO A 83 4.90 19.07 6.78
N GLU A 84 4.64 19.64 5.60
CA GLU A 84 3.70 20.74 5.36
C GLU A 84 2.23 20.33 5.46
N GLY A 85 1.97 19.03 5.62
CA GLY A 85 0.64 18.45 5.55
C GLY A 85 0.20 18.13 4.11
N ILE A 86 -0.83 17.31 3.98
CA ILE A 86 -1.45 17.00 2.69
C ILE A 86 -2.83 17.64 2.67
N ASP A 87 -3.12 18.42 1.63
CA ASP A 87 -4.44 18.98 1.41
C ASP A 87 -5.51 17.86 1.39
N PRO A 88 -6.50 17.89 2.30
CA PRO A 88 -7.57 16.90 2.35
C PRO A 88 -8.31 16.73 1.02
N ALA A 89 -8.48 17.81 0.25
CA ALA A 89 -9.14 17.77 -1.06
C ALA A 89 -8.33 16.93 -2.07
N ARG A 90 -7.01 16.98 -2.01
CA ARG A 90 -6.13 16.12 -2.83
C ARG A 90 -6.25 14.65 -2.44
N ILE A 91 -6.28 14.36 -1.15
CA ILE A 91 -6.48 12.99 -0.65
C ILE A 91 -7.80 12.43 -1.19
N GLU A 92 -8.90 13.18 -1.03
CA GLU A 92 -10.23 12.76 -1.48
C GLU A 92 -10.31 12.62 -3.01
N HIS A 93 -9.65 13.51 -3.75
CA HIS A 93 -9.56 13.39 -5.22
C HIS A 93 -8.91 12.06 -5.64
N TYR A 94 -7.75 11.73 -5.08
CA TYR A 94 -7.06 10.48 -5.40
C TYR A 94 -7.81 9.25 -4.90
N ALA A 95 -8.43 9.31 -3.74
CA ALA A 95 -9.25 8.24 -3.20
C ALA A 95 -10.46 7.95 -4.09
N ARG A 96 -11.18 8.99 -4.60
CA ARG A 96 -12.26 8.81 -5.58
C ARG A 96 -11.78 8.17 -6.86
N LYS A 97 -10.65 8.65 -7.39
CA LYS A 97 -10.04 8.08 -8.61
C LYS A 97 -9.68 6.62 -8.43
N ALA A 98 -9.07 6.25 -7.31
CA ALA A 98 -8.72 4.88 -6.97
C ALA A 98 -9.97 3.99 -6.84
N ARG A 99 -11.02 4.45 -6.14
CA ARG A 99 -12.29 3.72 -6.02
C ARG A 99 -12.97 3.52 -7.39
N PHE A 100 -12.99 4.55 -8.24
CA PHE A 100 -13.55 4.46 -9.60
C PHE A 100 -12.81 3.41 -10.43
N TRP A 101 -11.49 3.50 -10.50
CA TRP A 101 -10.68 2.53 -11.25
C TRP A 101 -10.75 1.13 -10.66
N GLY A 102 -10.78 0.98 -9.34
CA GLY A 102 -11.00 -0.31 -8.67
C GLY A 102 -12.32 -0.95 -9.09
N ALA A 103 -13.40 -0.18 -9.13
CA ALA A 103 -14.72 -0.67 -9.58
C ALA A 103 -14.71 -1.07 -11.07
N VAL A 104 -14.05 -0.26 -11.92
CA VAL A 104 -13.90 -0.59 -13.36
C VAL A 104 -13.12 -1.88 -13.54
N CYS A 105 -11.95 -2.00 -12.90
CA CYS A 105 -11.11 -3.20 -12.97
C CYS A 105 -11.85 -4.45 -12.47
N SER A 106 -12.61 -4.34 -11.38
CA SER A 106 -13.39 -5.46 -10.84
C SER A 106 -14.49 -5.92 -11.82
N ARG A 107 -15.18 -4.97 -12.48
CA ARG A 107 -16.19 -5.30 -13.49
C ARG A 107 -15.58 -5.97 -14.72
N LEU A 108 -14.47 -5.44 -15.23
CA LEU A 108 -13.76 -6.02 -16.37
C LEU A 108 -13.23 -7.42 -16.06
N ALA A 109 -12.67 -7.62 -14.87
CA ALA A 109 -12.24 -8.94 -14.41
C ALA A 109 -13.42 -9.92 -14.31
N GLY A 110 -14.60 -9.49 -13.83
CA GLY A 110 -15.83 -10.29 -13.82
C GLY A 110 -16.33 -10.70 -15.21
N MET A 111 -15.97 -9.93 -16.25
CA MET A 111 -16.25 -10.27 -17.65
C MET A 111 -15.12 -11.08 -18.33
N GLY A 112 -14.10 -11.52 -17.56
CA GLY A 112 -12.95 -12.24 -18.08
C GLY A 112 -11.92 -11.37 -18.81
N ILE A 113 -12.04 -10.03 -18.74
CA ILE A 113 -11.10 -9.10 -19.36
C ILE A 113 -9.92 -8.88 -18.40
N ARG A 114 -8.71 -9.16 -18.86
CA ARG A 114 -7.48 -8.87 -18.10
C ARG A 114 -7.19 -7.36 -18.11
N VAL A 115 -7.02 -6.77 -16.93
CA VAL A 115 -6.76 -5.34 -16.72
C VAL A 115 -5.39 -5.15 -16.13
#